data_42d2ab8847cf95c5caf21b479113f484
#
_entry.id   42d2ab8847cf95c5caf21b479113f484
#
_cell.length_a   1.000
_cell.length_b   1.000
_cell.length_c   1.000
_cell.angle_alpha   90.00
_cell.angle_beta   90.00
_cell.angle_gamma   90.00
#
_symmetry.space_group_name_H-M   'P 1'
#
loop_
_entity.id
_entity.type
_entity.pdbx_description
1 polymer ?
#
loop_
_entity_poly.entity_id
_entity_poly.type
_entity_poly.pdbx_seq_one_letter_code
_entity_poly.pdbx_strand_id
1 'polypeptide(L)'
;QNKLNQKLSQAEFEVRAGSIRQEILNATKDKASKSELTQTAEELSSKIASVQVGGRNYIRGTKRMMLARGLWASGTFRPSGAGTAKTIDVSDSPVTGFDKAIRLTSSNARDQIGIAQDGFYISQGTYTMSCWVKGRRGQKVKLQTYWQVNDNSGISPIFTLKDENWTKLSFTSARNRAGVASIGYVYLVNAEVGEYLDVLAPQLEDGSLATSSKEAPEDIEGQISTVESTFKQRANSLDA
;
A
#
# COMPACT_ATOMS: atom_id res chain seq x y z
N GLN A 1 -11.94 50.97 -28.99
CA GLN A 1 -11.95 49.54 -29.36
C GLN A 1 -10.61 48.89 -29.11
N ASN A 2 -9.52 49.54 -29.46
CA ASN A 2 -8.19 49.03 -29.11
C ASN A 2 -7.93 49.03 -27.61
N LYS A 3 -8.49 50.00 -26.91
CA LYS A 3 -8.49 49.99 -25.46
C LYS A 3 -9.36 48.89 -24.86
N LEU A 4 -10.45 48.62 -25.56
CA LEU A 4 -11.32 47.52 -25.13
C LEU A 4 -10.69 46.17 -25.48
N ASN A 5 -10.04 46.09 -26.63
CA ASN A 5 -9.29 44.91 -27.03
C ASN A 5 -7.99 44.77 -26.24
N GLN A 6 -7.39 45.87 -25.81
CA GLN A 6 -6.25 45.85 -24.91
C GLN A 6 -6.64 45.64 -23.47
N LYS A 7 -7.79 46.11 -23.06
CA LYS A 7 -8.38 45.77 -21.78
C LYS A 7 -8.97 44.38 -21.78
N LEU A 8 -9.51 43.97 -22.91
CA LEU A 8 -9.88 42.57 -23.11
C LEU A 8 -8.67 41.70 -23.28
N SER A 9 -7.63 42.21 -23.89
CA SER A 9 -6.38 41.48 -24.09
C SER A 9 -5.54 41.45 -22.82
N GLN A 10 -5.68 42.44 -21.99
CA GLN A 10 -5.04 42.50 -20.69
C GLN A 10 -5.90 41.91 -19.58
N ALA A 11 -7.18 42.16 -19.64
CA ALA A 11 -8.13 41.43 -18.85
C ALA A 11 -8.29 40.00 -19.35
N GLU A 12 -8.15 39.75 -20.65
CA GLU A 12 -8.01 38.41 -21.19
C GLU A 12 -6.64 37.81 -20.97
N PHE A 13 -5.63 38.60 -20.89
CA PHE A 13 -4.30 38.10 -20.57
C PHE A 13 -4.13 37.91 -19.07
N GLU A 14 -4.71 38.71 -18.27
CA GLU A 14 -4.86 38.48 -16.82
C GLU A 14 -5.95 37.51 -16.53
N VAL A 15 -7.03 37.50 -17.27
CA VAL A 15 -8.06 36.51 -17.25
C VAL A 15 -7.59 35.23 -17.95
N ARG A 16 -6.69 35.28 -18.87
CA ARG A 16 -6.09 34.08 -19.44
C ARG A 16 -4.89 33.57 -18.71
N ALA A 17 -4.09 34.41 -18.12
CA ALA A 17 -3.13 33.92 -17.16
C ALA A 17 -3.85 33.49 -15.88
N GLY A 18 -4.89 34.18 -15.47
CA GLY A 18 -5.80 33.75 -14.46
C GLY A 18 -6.78 32.66 -14.91
N SER A 19 -7.12 32.56 -16.16
CA SER A 19 -8.04 31.63 -16.74
C SER A 19 -7.38 30.45 -17.46
N ILE A 20 -6.12 30.55 -17.74
CA ILE A 20 -5.32 29.36 -18.00
C ILE A 20 -4.99 28.67 -16.71
N ARG A 21 -4.73 29.40 -15.69
CA ARG A 21 -4.80 28.86 -14.34
C ARG A 21 -6.19 28.38 -14.00
N GLN A 22 -7.20 29.07 -14.38
CA GLN A 22 -8.56 28.76 -14.07
C GLN A 22 -9.22 27.88 -15.10
N GLU A 23 -8.69 27.67 -16.25
CA GLU A 23 -9.08 26.64 -17.16
C GLU A 23 -8.35 25.35 -16.92
N ILE A 24 -7.18 25.43 -16.43
CA ILE A 24 -6.54 24.31 -15.73
C ILE A 24 -7.29 24.07 -14.43
N LEU A 25 -7.66 25.09 -13.74
CA LEU A 25 -8.50 25.04 -12.57
C LEU A 25 -9.95 24.74 -12.89
N ASN A 26 -10.48 25.13 -14.03
CA ASN A 26 -11.84 24.84 -14.42
C ASN A 26 -11.98 23.64 -15.31
N ALA A 27 -10.93 23.22 -15.96
CA ALA A 27 -10.93 21.93 -16.63
C ALA A 27 -10.82 20.79 -15.65
N THR A 28 -10.11 21.00 -14.59
CA THR A 28 -10.16 20.11 -13.46
C THR A 28 -11.31 20.40 -12.58
N LYS A 29 -12.02 21.37 -12.78
CA LYS A 29 -12.83 21.82 -11.88
C LYS A 29 -14.14 22.30 -12.30
N ASP A 30 -14.54 22.08 -13.36
CA ASP A 30 -15.94 21.92 -13.41
C ASP A 30 -16.49 21.45 -12.13
N LYS A 31 -15.64 21.53 -11.27
CA LYS A 31 -15.39 20.83 -10.23
C LYS A 31 -15.00 21.48 -9.02
N ALA A 32 -14.07 22.15 -8.97
CA ALA A 32 -13.56 22.76 -7.77
C ALA A 32 -13.42 24.25 -8.02
N SER A 33 -13.59 25.06 -7.04
CA SER A 33 -13.25 26.46 -7.11
C SER A 33 -11.73 26.61 -7.19
N LYS A 34 -11.25 27.77 -7.56
CA LYS A 34 -9.83 28.08 -7.60
C LYS A 34 -9.15 27.81 -6.26
N SER A 35 -9.82 28.10 -5.17
CA SER A 35 -9.31 27.81 -3.84
C SER A 35 -9.28 26.32 -3.52
N GLU A 36 -10.27 25.58 -3.97
CA GLU A 36 -10.29 24.13 -3.80
C GLU A 36 -9.16 23.46 -4.54
N LEU A 37 -8.85 23.91 -5.77
CA LEU A 37 -7.76 23.32 -6.53
C LEU A 37 -6.40 23.74 -6.00
N THR A 38 -6.23 24.97 -5.55
CA THR A 38 -5.01 25.42 -4.88
C THR A 38 -4.83 24.66 -3.57
N GLN A 39 -5.89 24.48 -2.82
CA GLN A 39 -5.89 23.69 -1.61
C GLN A 39 -5.62 22.22 -1.89
N THR A 40 -6.17 21.66 -2.95
CA THR A 40 -5.89 20.31 -3.39
C THR A 40 -4.45 20.16 -3.86
N ALA A 41 -3.89 21.15 -4.55
CA ALA A 41 -2.49 21.17 -4.95
C ALA A 41 -1.55 21.29 -3.75
N GLU A 42 -1.89 22.09 -2.77
CA GLU A 42 -1.16 22.22 -1.51
C GLU A 42 -1.27 20.94 -0.68
N GLU A 43 -2.44 20.35 -0.61
CA GLU A 43 -2.66 19.06 0.02
C GLU A 43 -1.87 17.96 -0.68
N LEU A 44 -1.87 17.92 -1.99
CA LEU A 44 -1.07 16.97 -2.78
C LEU A 44 0.42 17.19 -2.57
N SER A 45 0.88 18.42 -2.55
CA SER A 45 2.29 18.74 -2.27
C SER A 45 2.68 18.35 -0.85
N SER A 46 1.81 18.61 0.10
CA SER A 46 1.98 18.20 1.49
C SER A 46 1.96 16.68 1.64
N LYS A 47 1.08 16.01 0.92
CA LYS A 47 1.01 14.55 0.85
C LYS A 47 2.26 13.96 0.19
N ILE A 48 2.73 14.55 -0.89
CA ILE A 48 3.96 14.14 -1.57
C ILE A 48 5.17 14.34 -0.66
N ALA A 49 5.27 15.45 0.03
CA ALA A 49 6.31 15.70 1.01
C ALA A 49 6.23 14.72 2.18
N SER A 50 5.04 14.43 2.66
CA SER A 50 4.78 13.43 3.70
C SER A 50 5.13 12.02 3.24
N VAL A 51 4.81 11.68 1.99
CA VAL A 51 5.19 10.42 1.35
C VAL A 51 6.70 10.30 1.21
N GLN A 52 7.39 11.38 0.87
CA GLN A 52 8.86 11.41 0.77
C GLN A 52 9.53 11.22 2.13
N VAL A 53 8.93 11.69 3.19
CA VAL A 53 9.48 11.60 4.55
C VAL A 53 9.18 10.25 5.20
N GLY A 54 8.01 9.69 4.96
CA GLY A 54 7.56 8.45 5.57
C GLY A 54 7.47 7.25 4.62
N GLY A 55 7.87 7.44 3.38
CA GLY A 55 7.42 6.69 2.23
C GLY A 55 7.93 5.28 1.99
N ARG A 56 8.63 4.65 2.95
CA ARG A 56 9.05 3.25 2.75
C ARG A 56 7.93 2.27 3.11
N ASN A 57 7.91 1.13 2.42
CA ASN A 57 7.17 -0.03 2.88
C ASN A 57 8.08 -0.87 3.79
N TYR A 58 7.62 -1.18 5.00
CA TYR A 58 8.34 -2.06 5.92
C TYR A 58 8.13 -3.54 5.60
N ILE A 59 7.03 -3.88 4.94
CA ILE A 59 6.73 -5.25 4.53
C ILE A 59 7.55 -5.59 3.30
N ARG A 60 8.27 -6.71 3.34
CA ARG A 60 9.19 -7.15 2.29
C ARG A 60 8.57 -8.26 1.44
N GLY A 61 9.05 -8.43 0.22
CA GLY A 61 8.64 -9.50 -0.67
C GLY A 61 7.22 -9.38 -1.20
N THR A 62 6.68 -8.17 -1.29
CA THR A 62 5.26 -7.93 -1.63
C THR A 62 4.94 -8.19 -3.10
N LYS A 63 5.93 -8.21 -3.99
CA LYS A 63 5.72 -8.63 -5.37
C LYS A 63 5.74 -10.15 -5.55
N ARG A 64 6.60 -10.82 -4.81
CA ARG A 64 6.73 -12.28 -4.87
C ARG A 64 5.67 -13.01 -4.08
N MET A 65 5.23 -12.43 -2.98
CA MET A 65 4.23 -13.00 -2.07
C MET A 65 4.56 -14.45 -1.70
N MET A 66 5.83 -14.70 -1.36
CA MET A 66 6.32 -16.03 -1.04
C MET A 66 5.98 -16.41 0.38
N LEU A 67 5.69 -17.68 0.57
CA LEU A 67 5.40 -18.27 1.87
C LEU A 67 6.59 -19.08 2.35
N ALA A 68 6.94 -18.91 3.62
CA ALA A 68 7.92 -19.75 4.29
C ALA A 68 7.53 -19.95 5.75
N ARG A 69 8.02 -21.04 6.31
CA ARG A 69 7.92 -21.30 7.75
C ARG A 69 9.22 -20.89 8.41
N GLY A 70 9.12 -20.06 9.43
CA GLY A 70 10.30 -19.63 10.19
C GLY A 70 10.36 -18.13 10.34
N LEU A 71 10.82 -17.70 11.50
CA LEU A 71 10.76 -16.34 11.98
C LEU A 71 11.66 -15.35 11.22
N TRP A 72 12.63 -15.83 10.47
CA TRP A 72 13.70 -14.96 9.99
C TRP A 72 13.91 -15.04 8.47
N ALA A 73 12.97 -15.66 7.76
CA ALA A 73 13.05 -15.70 6.31
C ALA A 73 12.67 -14.35 5.72
N SER A 74 13.66 -13.55 5.39
CA SER A 74 13.47 -12.20 4.84
C SER A 74 12.64 -12.22 3.56
N GLY A 75 11.62 -11.36 3.49
CA GLY A 75 10.78 -11.22 2.32
C GLY A 75 9.76 -12.34 2.12
N THR A 76 9.48 -13.13 3.14
CA THR A 76 8.47 -14.18 3.09
C THR A 76 7.40 -13.98 4.16
N PHE A 77 6.23 -14.55 3.90
CA PHE A 77 5.10 -14.51 4.81
C PHE A 77 4.90 -15.85 5.48
N ARG A 78 4.49 -15.84 6.73
CA ARG A 78 4.06 -17.05 7.42
C ARG A 78 2.54 -17.10 7.52
N PRO A 79 1.93 -18.27 7.36
CA PRO A 79 0.51 -18.44 7.68
C PRO A 79 0.26 -18.28 9.18
N SER A 80 -0.90 -17.75 9.53
CA SER A 80 -1.32 -17.53 10.92
C SER A 80 -2.79 -17.89 11.07
N GLY A 81 -3.09 -18.70 12.06
CA GLY A 81 -4.47 -19.13 12.35
C GLY A 81 -4.85 -20.46 11.73
N ALA A 82 -6.12 -20.68 11.55
CA ALA A 82 -6.69 -21.96 11.12
C ALA A 82 -7.05 -21.96 9.63
N GLY A 83 -6.16 -22.47 8.83
CA GLY A 83 -6.35 -22.55 7.39
C GLY A 83 -5.06 -22.74 6.64
N THR A 84 -5.11 -22.47 5.34
CA THR A 84 -3.98 -22.57 4.43
C THR A 84 -3.74 -21.22 3.74
N ALA A 85 -2.50 -21.01 3.37
CA ALA A 85 -2.10 -19.86 2.55
C ALA A 85 -1.32 -20.38 1.34
N LYS A 86 -1.58 -19.81 0.18
CA LYS A 86 -0.96 -20.22 -1.07
C LYS A 86 -0.74 -19.01 -1.95
N THR A 87 0.45 -18.90 -2.55
CA THR A 87 0.73 -17.88 -3.57
C THR A 87 0.03 -18.24 -4.87
N ILE A 88 -0.66 -17.28 -5.44
CA ILE A 88 -1.39 -17.41 -6.71
C ILE A 88 -0.99 -16.30 -7.67
N ASP A 89 -1.16 -16.55 -8.96
CA ASP A 89 -1.04 -15.54 -10.00
C ASP A 89 -2.34 -14.75 -10.12
N VAL A 90 -2.19 -13.45 -10.38
CA VAL A 90 -3.31 -12.52 -10.49
C VAL A 90 -3.24 -11.83 -11.85
N SER A 91 -4.30 -11.95 -12.65
CA SER A 91 -4.40 -11.31 -13.96
C SER A 91 -5.16 -9.98 -13.92
N ASP A 92 -5.95 -9.77 -12.90
CA ASP A 92 -6.80 -8.59 -12.73
C ASP A 92 -6.32 -7.68 -11.60
N SER A 93 -5.01 -7.63 -11.37
CA SER A 93 -4.43 -6.83 -10.28
C SER A 93 -4.82 -5.34 -10.39
N PRO A 94 -5.23 -4.73 -9.28
CA PRO A 94 -5.49 -3.28 -9.25
C PRO A 94 -4.21 -2.45 -9.22
N VAL A 95 -3.05 -3.08 -9.09
CA VAL A 95 -1.75 -2.40 -8.98
C VAL A 95 -0.79 -2.97 -10.00
N THR A 96 -0.34 -2.10 -10.91
CA THR A 96 0.64 -2.48 -11.94
C THR A 96 1.93 -2.99 -11.30
N GLY A 97 2.42 -4.12 -11.77
CA GLY A 97 3.67 -4.73 -11.28
C GLY A 97 3.51 -5.63 -10.06
N PHE A 98 2.32 -5.72 -9.49
CA PHE A 98 1.99 -6.63 -8.40
C PHE A 98 1.00 -7.67 -8.92
N ASP A 99 1.53 -8.78 -9.43
CA ASP A 99 0.75 -9.82 -10.10
C ASP A 99 0.67 -11.13 -9.33
N LYS A 100 1.11 -11.13 -8.09
CA LYS A 100 1.04 -12.26 -7.17
C LYS A 100 0.24 -11.88 -5.94
N ALA A 101 -0.60 -12.79 -5.49
CA ALA A 101 -1.36 -12.66 -4.26
C ALA A 101 -1.19 -13.90 -3.39
N ILE A 102 -1.55 -13.81 -2.14
CA ILE A 102 -1.68 -14.97 -1.26
C ILE A 102 -3.16 -15.24 -1.06
N ARG A 103 -3.56 -16.45 -1.36
CA ARG A 103 -4.92 -16.93 -1.09
C ARG A 103 -4.97 -17.59 0.27
N LEU A 104 -5.78 -17.01 1.14
CA LEU A 104 -6.07 -17.53 2.47
C LEU A 104 -7.35 -18.36 2.39
N THR A 105 -7.28 -19.61 2.82
CA THR A 105 -8.46 -20.50 2.81
C THR A 105 -8.73 -20.98 4.23
N SER A 106 -9.95 -20.79 4.70
CA SER A 106 -10.36 -21.20 6.03
C SER A 106 -10.50 -22.72 6.14
N SER A 107 -9.97 -23.29 7.19
CA SER A 107 -10.13 -24.72 7.52
C SER A 107 -10.99 -24.97 8.75
N ASN A 108 -11.40 -23.93 9.44
CA ASN A 108 -12.19 -24.05 10.65
C ASN A 108 -13.19 -22.90 10.74
N ALA A 109 -14.47 -23.23 10.78
CA ALA A 109 -15.53 -22.23 10.87
C ALA A 109 -15.39 -21.38 12.13
N ARG A 110 -15.70 -20.09 12.02
CA ARG A 110 -15.64 -19.09 13.10
C ARG A 110 -14.23 -18.78 13.63
N ASP A 111 -13.23 -19.30 12.97
CA ASP A 111 -11.83 -19.00 13.28
C ASP A 111 -11.28 -18.00 12.27
N GLN A 112 -10.00 -17.70 12.34
CA GLN A 112 -9.33 -16.78 11.43
C GLN A 112 -8.14 -17.45 10.75
N ILE A 113 -7.86 -17.04 9.53
CA ILE A 113 -6.68 -17.42 8.76
C ILE A 113 -6.05 -16.15 8.17
N GLY A 114 -4.76 -16.02 8.31
CA GLY A 114 -4.04 -14.86 7.81
C GLY A 114 -2.59 -15.14 7.49
N ILE A 115 -1.89 -14.08 7.23
CA ILE A 115 -0.44 -14.04 6.99
C ILE A 115 0.19 -12.97 7.86
N ALA A 116 1.50 -13.10 8.08
CA ALA A 116 2.30 -12.09 8.78
C ALA A 116 3.77 -12.19 8.41
N GLN A 117 4.51 -11.17 8.77
CA GLN A 117 5.99 -11.17 8.79
C GLN A 117 6.47 -10.83 10.20
N ASP A 118 7.59 -11.43 10.60
CA ASP A 118 8.11 -11.32 11.96
C ASP A 118 9.50 -10.69 11.98
N GLY A 119 9.88 -10.16 13.14
CA GLY A 119 11.25 -9.77 13.43
C GLY A 119 11.64 -8.39 12.96
N PHE A 120 10.72 -7.48 12.82
CA PHE A 120 11.01 -6.12 12.38
C PHE A 120 11.18 -5.18 13.57
N TYR A 121 12.27 -4.42 13.56
CA TYR A 121 12.41 -3.31 14.50
C TYR A 121 11.66 -2.10 13.97
N ILE A 122 10.70 -1.64 14.73
CA ILE A 122 9.87 -0.48 14.40
C ILE A 122 9.99 0.56 15.49
N SER A 123 10.29 1.79 15.11
CA SER A 123 10.39 2.92 16.02
C SER A 123 9.03 3.35 16.55
N GLN A 124 9.04 4.13 17.61
CA GLN A 124 7.82 4.81 18.08
C GLN A 124 7.30 5.76 17.01
N GLY A 125 6.00 5.79 16.80
CA GLY A 125 5.39 6.67 15.83
C GLY A 125 4.00 6.22 15.39
N THR A 126 3.47 6.90 14.40
CA THR A 126 2.20 6.57 13.77
C THR A 126 2.46 5.84 12.46
N TYR A 127 1.73 4.76 12.22
CA TYR A 127 1.90 3.90 11.06
C TYR A 127 0.56 3.57 10.44
N THR A 128 0.55 3.42 9.13
CA THR A 128 -0.63 2.98 8.38
C THR A 128 -0.32 1.68 7.67
N MET A 129 -1.15 0.67 7.95
CA MET A 129 -1.16 -0.57 7.22
C MET A 129 -2.22 -0.52 6.13
N SER A 130 -1.89 -1.00 4.95
CA SER A 130 -2.83 -1.14 3.84
C SER A 130 -2.58 -2.42 3.07
N CYS A 131 -3.60 -2.88 2.37
CA CYS A 131 -3.49 -3.99 1.42
C CYS A 131 -4.68 -3.96 0.47
N TRP A 132 -4.57 -4.72 -0.60
CA TRP A 132 -5.69 -5.02 -1.47
C TRP A 132 -6.18 -6.42 -1.18
N VAL A 133 -7.49 -6.57 -1.12
CA VAL A 133 -8.13 -7.87 -0.89
C VAL A 133 -9.22 -8.11 -1.92
N LYS A 134 -9.40 -9.36 -2.26
CA LYS A 134 -10.48 -9.83 -3.14
C LYS A 134 -11.07 -11.09 -2.56
N GLY A 135 -12.37 -11.08 -2.40
CA GLY A 135 -13.10 -12.20 -1.86
C GLY A 135 -14.57 -12.13 -2.21
N ARG A 136 -15.42 -12.59 -1.33
CA ARG A 136 -16.85 -12.61 -1.52
C ARG A 136 -17.51 -11.50 -0.71
N ARG A 137 -18.56 -10.92 -1.25
CA ARG A 137 -19.39 -9.95 -0.52
C ARG A 137 -19.80 -10.52 0.84
N GLY A 138 -19.65 -9.71 1.87
CA GLY A 138 -20.00 -10.08 3.24
C GLY A 138 -18.87 -10.68 4.04
N GLN A 139 -17.76 -11.04 3.41
CA GLN A 139 -16.60 -11.55 4.15
C GLN A 139 -16.01 -10.47 5.05
N LYS A 140 -15.48 -10.91 6.17
CA LYS A 140 -14.90 -10.06 7.20
C LYS A 140 -13.39 -10.16 7.20
N VAL A 141 -12.73 -9.01 7.20
CA VAL A 141 -11.27 -8.90 7.12
C VAL A 141 -10.78 -8.03 8.27
N LYS A 142 -9.66 -8.42 8.84
CA LYS A 142 -9.00 -7.67 9.90
C LYS A 142 -7.54 -7.43 9.51
N LEU A 143 -7.08 -6.20 9.68
CA LEU A 143 -5.68 -5.83 9.58
C LEU A 143 -5.09 -5.74 10.98
N GLN A 144 -3.84 -6.16 11.13
CA GLN A 144 -3.18 -6.11 12.43
C GLN A 144 -1.69 -5.86 12.26
N THR A 145 -1.17 -5.02 13.15
CA THR A 145 0.26 -4.92 13.43
C THR A 145 0.45 -5.32 14.88
N TYR A 146 1.26 -6.34 15.11
CA TYR A 146 1.52 -6.82 16.45
C TYR A 146 2.72 -6.07 17.04
N TRP A 147 2.42 -5.02 17.77
CA TRP A 147 3.44 -4.16 18.36
C TRP A 147 4.18 -4.85 19.50
N GLN A 148 3.45 -5.45 20.40
CA GLN A 148 3.97 -6.19 21.56
C GLN A 148 2.86 -6.96 22.25
N VAL A 149 3.24 -7.80 23.20
CA VAL A 149 2.28 -8.57 24.01
C VAL A 149 1.34 -7.61 24.75
N ASN A 150 0.06 -7.94 24.76
CA ASN A 150 -1.02 -7.18 25.42
C ASN A 150 -1.25 -5.76 24.83
N ASP A 151 -0.75 -5.48 23.66
CA ASP A 151 -1.02 -4.23 22.97
C ASP A 151 -1.93 -4.49 21.76
N ASN A 152 -3.19 -4.13 21.88
CA ASN A 152 -4.21 -4.32 20.85
C ASN A 152 -4.40 -3.07 19.98
N SER A 153 -3.60 -2.04 20.17
CA SER A 153 -3.72 -0.78 19.42
C SER A 153 -3.47 -0.93 17.92
N GLY A 154 -2.74 -1.96 17.54
CA GLY A 154 -2.47 -2.28 16.13
C GLY A 154 -3.53 -3.14 15.46
N ILE A 155 -4.62 -3.46 16.13
CA ILE A 155 -5.72 -4.28 15.59
C ILE A 155 -6.79 -3.36 15.00
N SER A 156 -7.11 -3.54 13.73
CA SER A 156 -8.14 -2.75 13.07
C SER A 156 -9.55 -3.16 13.48
N PRO A 157 -10.54 -2.28 13.28
CA PRO A 157 -11.93 -2.73 13.21
C PRO A 157 -12.10 -3.78 12.13
N ILE A 158 -13.19 -4.52 12.18
CA ILE A 158 -13.52 -5.52 11.17
C ILE A 158 -14.05 -4.81 9.93
N PHE A 159 -13.40 -5.07 8.80
CA PHE A 159 -13.88 -4.63 7.48
C PHE A 159 -14.82 -5.68 6.91
N THR A 160 -15.92 -5.25 6.34
CA THR A 160 -16.84 -6.13 5.62
C THR A 160 -16.76 -5.83 4.13
N LEU A 161 -16.49 -6.82 3.31
CA LEU A 161 -16.38 -6.66 1.86
C LEU A 161 -17.77 -6.38 1.27
N LYS A 162 -17.82 -5.40 0.38
CA LYS A 162 -19.07 -4.93 -0.24
C LYS A 162 -19.39 -5.64 -1.56
N ASP A 163 -18.37 -6.21 -2.19
CA ASP A 163 -18.47 -6.86 -3.50
C ASP A 163 -17.33 -7.87 -3.68
N GLU A 164 -17.20 -8.43 -4.86
CA GLU A 164 -16.16 -9.37 -5.25
C GLU A 164 -14.97 -8.73 -5.96
N ASN A 165 -14.92 -7.40 -6.01
CA ASN A 165 -13.82 -6.68 -6.64
C ASN A 165 -12.65 -6.49 -5.67
N TRP A 166 -11.46 -6.22 -6.23
CA TRP A 166 -10.34 -5.80 -5.42
C TRP A 166 -10.68 -4.53 -4.64
N THR A 167 -10.50 -4.58 -3.34
CA THR A 167 -10.80 -3.49 -2.41
C THR A 167 -9.55 -3.15 -1.62
N LYS A 168 -9.21 -1.88 -1.55
CA LYS A 168 -8.10 -1.41 -0.71
C LYS A 168 -8.60 -1.16 0.70
N LEU A 169 -7.93 -1.77 1.66
CA LEU A 169 -8.18 -1.58 3.08
C LEU A 169 -7.00 -0.86 3.71
N SER A 170 -7.26 -0.02 4.69
CA SER A 170 -6.21 0.66 5.43
C SER A 170 -6.60 0.89 6.88
N PHE A 171 -5.58 0.89 7.75
CA PHE A 171 -5.76 1.13 9.17
C PHE A 171 -4.52 1.83 9.73
N THR A 172 -4.76 2.92 10.44
CA THR A 172 -3.71 3.71 11.09
C THR A 172 -3.69 3.43 12.58
N SER A 173 -2.51 3.18 13.11
CA SER A 173 -2.31 2.97 14.54
C SER A 173 -1.04 3.66 15.02
N ALA A 174 -0.99 3.94 16.31
CA ALA A 174 0.18 4.52 16.96
C ALA A 174 0.96 3.46 17.71
N ARG A 175 2.27 3.45 17.55
CA ARG A 175 3.16 2.64 18.35
C ARG A 175 3.79 3.51 19.44
N ASN A 176 3.60 3.12 20.68
CA ASN A 176 3.99 3.95 21.83
C ASN A 176 5.46 3.78 22.24
N ARG A 177 6.13 2.73 21.78
CA ARG A 177 7.55 2.53 22.04
C ARG A 177 8.20 1.69 20.96
N ALA A 178 9.49 1.92 20.73
CA ALA A 178 10.28 1.17 19.78
C ALA A 178 10.51 -0.28 20.24
N GLY A 179 10.68 -1.17 19.30
CA GLY A 179 10.97 -2.58 19.57
C GLY A 179 10.71 -3.47 18.37
N VAL A 180 10.95 -4.76 18.57
CA VAL A 180 10.66 -5.76 17.54
C VAL A 180 9.15 -6.01 17.45
N ALA A 181 8.66 -6.06 16.25
CA ALA A 181 7.23 -6.26 15.95
C ALA A 181 7.03 -7.34 14.89
N SER A 182 5.83 -7.89 14.85
CA SER A 182 5.32 -8.65 13.73
C SER A 182 4.33 -7.78 12.96
N ILE A 183 4.47 -7.76 11.66
CA ILE A 183 3.75 -6.82 10.80
C ILE A 183 3.06 -7.55 9.65
N GLY A 184 2.17 -6.83 8.97
CA GLY A 184 1.54 -7.35 7.77
C GLY A 184 0.48 -8.39 8.00
N TYR A 185 -0.14 -8.41 9.17
CA TYR A 185 -1.25 -9.32 9.43
C TYR A 185 -2.48 -8.91 8.64
N VAL A 186 -2.91 -9.81 7.79
CA VAL A 186 -4.20 -9.73 7.12
C VAL A 186 -4.94 -11.02 7.41
N TYR A 187 -6.11 -10.90 8.01
CA TYR A 187 -6.92 -12.06 8.41
C TYR A 187 -8.27 -12.07 7.70
N LEU A 188 -8.63 -13.23 7.19
CA LEU A 188 -10.02 -13.59 6.91
C LEU A 188 -10.63 -14.11 8.22
N VAL A 189 -11.69 -13.48 8.69
CA VAL A 189 -12.25 -13.70 10.03
C VAL A 189 -13.65 -14.28 9.89
N ASN A 190 -13.97 -15.23 10.75
CA ASN A 190 -15.32 -15.83 10.83
C ASN A 190 -15.83 -16.44 9.52
N ALA A 191 -14.94 -16.96 8.71
CA ALA A 191 -15.32 -17.59 7.45
C ALA A 191 -15.72 -19.04 7.65
N GLU A 192 -16.59 -19.53 6.81
CA GLU A 192 -16.90 -20.96 6.72
C GLU A 192 -15.74 -21.73 6.11
N VAL A 193 -15.66 -23.02 6.39
CA VAL A 193 -14.64 -23.90 5.85
C VAL A 193 -14.66 -23.83 4.31
N GLY A 194 -13.49 -23.63 3.72
CA GLY A 194 -13.34 -23.54 2.26
C GLY A 194 -13.51 -22.15 1.68
N GLU A 195 -14.00 -21.17 2.44
CA GLU A 195 -14.00 -19.79 2.00
C GLU A 195 -12.58 -19.26 1.91
N TYR A 196 -12.33 -18.41 0.94
CA TYR A 196 -11.01 -17.87 0.72
C TYR A 196 -11.03 -16.35 0.49
N LEU A 197 -9.88 -15.74 0.75
CA LEU A 197 -9.60 -14.32 0.53
C LEU A 197 -8.23 -14.21 -0.14
N ASP A 198 -8.15 -13.41 -1.19
CA ASP A 198 -6.88 -13.10 -1.85
C ASP A 198 -6.33 -11.80 -1.31
N VAL A 199 -5.05 -11.78 -0.97
CA VAL A 199 -4.35 -10.61 -0.41
C VAL A 199 -3.21 -10.23 -1.34
N LEU A 200 -3.15 -8.95 -1.68
CA LEU A 200 -2.19 -8.40 -2.63
C LEU A 200 -1.60 -7.11 -2.09
N ALA A 201 -0.32 -6.89 -2.34
CA ALA A 201 0.40 -5.65 -2.06
C ALA A 201 0.23 -5.12 -0.63
N PRO A 202 0.47 -5.92 0.41
CA PRO A 202 0.42 -5.41 1.77
C PRO A 202 1.53 -4.39 2.01
N GLN A 203 1.24 -3.37 2.79
CA GLN A 203 2.13 -2.25 3.04
C GLN A 203 1.98 -1.73 4.46
N LEU A 204 3.10 -1.49 5.12
CA LEU A 204 3.17 -0.74 6.36
C LEU A 204 4.09 0.44 6.16
N GLU A 205 3.61 1.64 6.43
CA GLU A 205 4.34 2.87 6.17
C GLU A 205 4.18 3.86 7.32
N ASP A 206 5.14 4.76 7.43
CA ASP A 206 5.06 5.86 8.39
C ASP A 206 3.94 6.84 8.02
N GLY A 207 3.32 7.42 9.02
CA GLY A 207 2.28 8.42 8.85
C GLY A 207 0.89 7.83 8.88
N SER A 208 -0.09 8.69 8.63
CA SER A 208 -1.51 8.38 8.77
C SER A 208 -2.23 8.21 7.43
N LEU A 209 -1.48 8.13 6.34
CA LEU A 209 -2.04 8.04 5.00
C LEU A 209 -1.52 6.81 4.28
N ALA A 210 -2.43 6.02 3.73
CA ALA A 210 -2.08 4.93 2.83
C ALA A 210 -1.74 5.48 1.45
N THR A 211 -0.51 5.25 1.00
CA THR A 211 -0.03 5.71 -0.30
C THR A 211 -0.06 4.58 -1.34
N SER A 212 0.34 4.89 -2.57
CA SER A 212 0.43 3.90 -3.65
C SER A 212 1.32 2.71 -3.24
N SER A 213 0.97 1.54 -3.70
CA SER A 213 1.71 0.32 -3.40
C SER A 213 3.13 0.38 -3.93
N LYS A 214 4.09 0.02 -3.11
CA LYS A 214 5.50 0.03 -3.43
C LYS A 214 6.23 -1.11 -2.74
N GLU A 215 7.37 -1.48 -3.29
CA GLU A 215 8.25 -2.46 -2.65
C GLU A 215 9.02 -1.82 -1.49
N ALA A 216 9.46 -2.65 -0.55
CA ALA A 216 10.42 -2.22 0.46
C ALA A 216 11.77 -1.89 -0.19
N PRO A 217 12.54 -0.92 0.34
CA PRO A 217 13.85 -0.59 -0.21
C PRO A 217 14.80 -1.78 -0.31
N GLU A 218 14.73 -2.67 0.64
CA GLU A 218 15.57 -3.89 0.68
C GLU A 218 15.31 -4.80 -0.52
N ASP A 219 14.09 -4.86 -1.01
CA ASP A 219 13.74 -5.64 -2.21
C ASP A 219 14.33 -5.01 -3.48
N ILE A 220 14.32 -3.69 -3.55
CA ILE A 220 14.89 -2.93 -4.67
C ILE A 220 16.42 -3.03 -4.67
N GLU A 221 17.05 -2.88 -3.53
CA GLU A 221 18.50 -3.00 -3.36
C GLU A 221 18.98 -4.40 -3.76
N GLY A 222 18.25 -5.44 -3.38
CA GLY A 222 18.53 -6.81 -3.79
C GLY A 222 18.51 -6.99 -5.30
N GLN A 223 17.57 -6.38 -5.99
CA GLN A 223 17.47 -6.40 -7.45
C GLN A 223 18.64 -5.66 -8.11
N ILE A 224 19.02 -4.50 -7.62
CA ILE A 224 20.16 -3.72 -8.12
C ILE A 224 21.45 -4.51 -7.97
N SER A 225 21.70 -5.09 -6.83
CA SER A 225 22.89 -5.92 -6.56
C SER A 225 22.99 -7.09 -7.50
N THR A 226 21.89 -7.74 -7.83
CA THR A 226 21.82 -8.84 -8.78
C THR A 226 22.16 -8.38 -10.19
N VAL A 227 21.65 -7.23 -10.63
CA VAL A 227 21.95 -6.66 -11.95
C VAL A 227 23.42 -6.27 -12.05
N GLU A 228 24.00 -5.64 -11.05
CA GLU A 228 25.41 -5.29 -10.99
C GLU A 228 26.31 -6.52 -11.06
N SER A 229 25.98 -7.55 -10.32
CA SER A 229 26.70 -8.83 -10.32
C SER A 229 26.68 -9.49 -11.70
N THR A 230 25.54 -9.51 -12.35
CA THR A 230 25.38 -10.04 -13.72
C THR A 230 26.17 -9.22 -14.72
N PHE A 231 26.17 -7.91 -14.59
CA PHE A 231 26.96 -7.02 -15.44
C PHE A 231 28.45 -7.22 -15.28
N LYS A 232 28.94 -7.35 -14.07
CA LYS A 232 30.35 -7.66 -13.79
C LYS A 232 30.78 -9.01 -14.33
N GLN A 233 29.96 -10.02 -14.20
CA GLN A 233 30.22 -11.35 -14.78
C GLN A 233 30.33 -11.32 -16.31
N ARG A 234 29.48 -10.54 -16.96
CA ARG A 234 29.53 -10.35 -18.42
C ARG A 234 30.80 -9.62 -18.85
N ALA A 235 31.18 -8.56 -18.14
CA ALA A 235 32.41 -7.84 -18.41
C ALA A 235 33.64 -8.74 -18.26
N ASN A 236 33.72 -9.52 -17.18
CA ASN A 236 34.80 -10.48 -16.97
C ASN A 236 34.84 -11.59 -18.02
N SER A 237 33.68 -12.01 -18.50
CA SER A 237 33.54 -13.01 -19.56
C SER A 237 33.96 -12.50 -20.93
N LEU A 238 33.81 -11.19 -21.17
CA LEU A 238 34.26 -10.56 -22.44
C LEU A 238 35.75 -10.28 -22.48
N ASP A 239 36.39 -10.11 -21.31
CA ASP A 239 37.84 -9.87 -21.19
C ASP A 239 38.66 -11.15 -21.17
N ALA A 240 38.01 -12.29 -21.15
CA ALA A 240 38.66 -13.61 -21.25
C ALA A 240 38.55 -14.15 -22.68
#